data_91624e971d59a55b1ae3fee831abec6c
#
_entry.id   91624e971d59a55b1ae3fee831abec6c
#
_cell.length_a   1.000
_cell.length_b   1.000
_cell.length_c   1.000
_cell.angle_alpha   90.00
_cell.angle_beta   90.00
_cell.angle_gamma   90.00
#
_symmetry.space_group_name_H-M   'P 1'
#
loop_
_entity.id
_entity.type
_entity.pdbx_description
1 polymer ?
#
loop_
_entity_poly.entity_id
_entity_poly.type
_entity_poly.pdbx_seq_one_letter_code
_entity_poly.pdbx_strand_id
1 'polypeptide(L)'
;MAPSDPAARQARIAAEMHVTAKFDASREIERRVDFLANYLRNSHLRTYVLGISGGVDSTTAGRLAQLAVERLRTTHYDARFVAVRLPYGKQRDEADALEALRFIRADENLTIDIKPAADAMLESLDKSGVSFKDESQRDFVHGNIKARQRMIAQYAVAGARSGVVIGTDHAAESVMGFFTKFGDGGADVLPLAGLSKRRVRALAHTLGAPDALAHKVPTADLEMLRPLRPDEDAYGIPYDAIDDFLEGKPVSDTVRDVVLQFYNATRHKRALPYTPFDWQASPDGQ
;
A
#
# COMPACT_ATOMS: atom_id res chain seq x y z
N MET A 1 27.60 13.64 20.27
CA MET A 1 27.58 12.31 19.59
C MET A 1 28.28 12.44 18.26
N ALA A 2 29.16 11.49 17.88
CA ALA A 2 29.72 11.46 16.53
C ALA A 2 28.57 11.32 15.51
N PRO A 3 28.66 11.99 14.33
CA PRO A 3 27.65 11.81 13.29
C PRO A 3 27.54 10.34 12.98
N SER A 4 26.33 9.77 13.13
CA SER A 4 26.10 8.35 12.84
C SER A 4 26.49 8.12 11.38
N ASP A 5 27.36 7.13 11.16
CA ASP A 5 27.80 6.73 9.81
C ASP A 5 26.60 6.64 8.87
N PRO A 6 26.58 7.37 7.74
CA PRO A 6 25.46 7.35 6.79
C PRO A 6 25.11 5.95 6.31
N ALA A 7 26.10 5.08 6.11
CA ALA A 7 25.89 3.69 5.70
C ALA A 7 25.22 2.88 6.82
N ALA A 8 25.62 3.05 8.06
CA ALA A 8 24.99 2.40 9.21
C ALA A 8 23.53 2.85 9.39
N ARG A 9 23.24 4.15 9.13
CA ARG A 9 21.86 4.67 9.17
C ARG A 9 20.98 4.07 8.06
N GLN A 10 21.51 4.01 6.84
CA GLN A 10 20.84 3.37 5.70
C GLN A 10 20.52 1.89 6.01
N ALA A 11 21.50 1.13 6.48
CA ALA A 11 21.33 -0.28 6.84
C ALA A 11 20.27 -0.49 7.93
N ARG A 12 20.22 0.38 8.95
CA ARG A 12 19.20 0.34 10.00
C ARG A 12 17.79 0.57 9.43
N ILE A 13 17.62 1.56 8.56
CA ILE A 13 16.32 1.85 7.93
C ILE A 13 15.90 0.69 7.03
N ALA A 14 16.80 0.15 6.21
CA ALA A 14 16.51 -1.00 5.38
C ALA A 14 16.07 -2.23 6.22
N ALA A 15 16.72 -2.47 7.35
CA ALA A 15 16.35 -3.53 8.29
C ALA A 15 14.96 -3.27 8.94
N GLU A 16 14.67 -2.02 9.33
CA GLU A 16 13.35 -1.63 9.85
C GLU A 16 12.24 -1.81 8.81
N MET A 17 12.55 -1.55 7.54
CA MET A 17 11.65 -1.82 6.41
C MET A 17 11.63 -3.29 5.99
N HIS A 18 12.31 -4.18 6.70
CA HIS A 18 12.41 -5.62 6.45
C HIS A 18 12.97 -6.00 5.07
N VAL A 19 13.74 -5.13 4.44
CA VAL A 19 14.35 -5.42 3.14
C VAL A 19 15.54 -6.35 3.32
N THR A 20 15.51 -7.50 2.66
CA THR A 20 16.56 -8.52 2.74
C THR A 20 17.63 -8.30 1.69
N ALA A 21 18.89 -8.65 1.99
CA ALA A 21 19.99 -8.54 1.02
C ALA A 21 19.85 -9.50 -0.18
N LYS A 22 19.30 -10.69 0.06
CA LYS A 22 19.06 -11.70 -0.97
C LYS A 22 17.61 -11.70 -1.39
N PHE A 23 17.37 -11.76 -2.70
CA PHE A 23 16.04 -11.81 -3.26
C PHE A 23 15.96 -12.90 -4.34
N ASP A 24 14.92 -13.70 -4.27
CA ASP A 24 14.53 -14.69 -5.28
C ASP A 24 13.01 -14.62 -5.41
N ALA A 25 12.53 -14.25 -6.58
CA ALA A 25 11.09 -13.98 -6.79
C ALA A 25 10.22 -15.21 -6.53
N SER A 26 10.66 -16.41 -6.95
CA SER A 26 9.88 -17.63 -6.76
C SER A 26 9.76 -18.00 -5.28
N ARG A 27 10.86 -17.91 -4.52
CA ARG A 27 10.85 -18.16 -3.08
C ARG A 27 10.02 -17.12 -2.32
N GLU A 28 10.08 -15.86 -2.74
CA GLU A 28 9.28 -14.80 -2.12
C GLU A 28 7.78 -14.98 -2.42
N ILE A 29 7.40 -15.44 -3.60
CA ILE A 29 6.02 -15.82 -3.91
C ILE A 29 5.54 -16.92 -2.96
N GLU A 30 6.27 -18.03 -2.86
CA GLU A 30 5.93 -19.15 -1.97
C GLU A 30 5.80 -18.68 -0.52
N ARG A 31 6.78 -17.93 -0.02
CA ARG A 31 6.76 -17.37 1.36
C ARG A 31 5.52 -16.54 1.64
N ARG A 32 5.09 -15.69 0.68
CA ARG A 32 3.94 -14.80 0.85
C ARG A 32 2.62 -15.54 0.71
N VAL A 33 2.55 -16.50 -0.19
CA VAL A 33 1.39 -17.40 -0.30
C VAL A 33 1.22 -18.23 0.98
N ASP A 34 2.32 -18.78 1.53
CA ASP A 34 2.31 -19.50 2.81
C ASP A 34 1.90 -18.59 3.97
N PHE A 35 2.42 -17.37 4.02
CA PHE A 35 2.05 -16.39 5.04
C PHE A 35 0.54 -16.13 5.02
N LEU A 36 -0.01 -15.82 3.85
CA LEU A 36 -1.45 -15.58 3.70
C LEU A 36 -2.27 -16.82 4.04
N ALA A 37 -1.90 -18.00 3.55
CA ALA A 37 -2.62 -19.22 3.85
C ALA A 37 -2.63 -19.56 5.36
N ASN A 38 -1.48 -19.43 6.00
CA ASN A 38 -1.35 -19.70 7.43
C ASN A 38 -2.09 -18.65 8.28
N TYR A 39 -2.02 -17.37 7.91
CA TYR A 39 -2.73 -16.31 8.63
C TYR A 39 -4.24 -16.56 8.64
N LEU A 40 -4.84 -16.80 7.47
CA LEU A 40 -6.28 -17.02 7.36
C LEU A 40 -6.75 -18.26 8.14
N ARG A 41 -5.97 -19.35 8.08
CA ARG A 41 -6.26 -20.58 8.83
C ARG A 41 -6.17 -20.36 10.34
N ASN A 42 -5.09 -19.74 10.81
CA ASN A 42 -4.81 -19.55 12.24
C ASN A 42 -5.76 -18.53 12.90
N SER A 43 -6.24 -17.57 12.14
CA SER A 43 -7.26 -16.61 12.61
C SER A 43 -8.69 -17.16 12.55
N HIS A 44 -8.89 -18.37 12.02
CA HIS A 44 -10.21 -18.97 11.79
C HIS A 44 -11.13 -18.14 10.89
N LEU A 45 -10.56 -17.25 10.07
CA LEU A 45 -11.28 -16.44 9.10
C LEU A 45 -11.28 -17.11 7.71
N ARG A 46 -12.19 -16.68 6.84
CA ARG A 46 -12.41 -17.39 5.58
C ARG A 46 -12.22 -16.55 4.33
N THR A 47 -12.15 -15.23 4.47
CA THR A 47 -12.18 -14.35 3.31
C THR A 47 -11.04 -13.34 3.35
N TYR A 48 -10.33 -13.22 2.23
CA TYR A 48 -9.51 -12.04 1.94
C TYR A 48 -10.30 -11.01 1.15
N VAL A 49 -10.12 -9.74 1.49
CA VAL A 49 -10.71 -8.61 0.76
C VAL A 49 -9.58 -7.66 0.35
N LEU A 50 -9.55 -7.26 -0.91
CA LEU A 50 -8.55 -6.32 -1.43
C LEU A 50 -9.15 -5.37 -2.45
N GLY A 51 -8.86 -4.08 -2.31
CA GLY A 51 -9.13 -3.07 -3.31
C GLY A 51 -8.21 -3.19 -4.52
N ILE A 52 -8.77 -3.30 -5.73
CA ILE A 52 -8.01 -3.43 -6.98
C ILE A 52 -8.05 -2.11 -7.74
N SER A 53 -6.91 -1.43 -7.81
CA SER A 53 -6.74 -0.17 -8.55
C SER A 53 -6.27 -0.37 -10.00
N GLY A 54 -5.78 -1.56 -10.36
CA GLY A 54 -5.10 -1.81 -11.63
C GLY A 54 -3.62 -1.39 -11.64
N GLY A 55 -3.06 -1.00 -10.49
CA GLY A 55 -1.62 -0.82 -10.30
C GLY A 55 -0.91 -2.16 -10.03
N VAL A 56 0.41 -2.19 -10.21
CA VAL A 56 1.23 -3.41 -10.04
C VAL A 56 1.10 -4.01 -8.64
N ASP A 57 0.98 -3.17 -7.61
CA ASP A 57 0.95 -3.60 -6.20
C ASP A 57 -0.34 -4.37 -5.90
N SER A 58 -1.52 -3.78 -6.20
CA SER A 58 -2.80 -4.43 -6.01
C SER A 58 -2.97 -5.67 -6.89
N THR A 59 -2.40 -5.66 -8.09
CA THR A 59 -2.39 -6.80 -9.01
C THR A 59 -1.56 -7.95 -8.44
N THR A 60 -0.36 -7.66 -7.95
CA THR A 60 0.55 -8.65 -7.35
C THR A 60 -0.03 -9.22 -6.06
N ALA A 61 -0.46 -8.35 -5.13
CA ALA A 61 -1.05 -8.78 -3.86
C ALA A 61 -2.34 -9.60 -4.08
N GLY A 62 -3.17 -9.21 -5.05
CA GLY A 62 -4.38 -9.94 -5.39
C GLY A 62 -4.10 -11.34 -5.93
N ARG A 63 -3.09 -11.50 -6.81
CA ARG A 63 -2.73 -12.83 -7.30
C ARG A 63 -2.14 -13.71 -6.19
N LEU A 64 -1.32 -13.16 -5.30
CA LEU A 64 -0.82 -13.87 -4.12
C LEU A 64 -1.97 -14.33 -3.20
N ALA A 65 -2.96 -13.48 -2.98
CA ALA A 65 -4.15 -13.81 -2.18
C ALA A 65 -4.95 -14.95 -2.81
N GLN A 66 -5.17 -14.90 -4.11
CA GLN A 66 -5.88 -15.97 -4.82
C GLN A 66 -5.13 -17.31 -4.75
N LEU A 67 -3.80 -17.30 -4.93
CA LEU A 67 -2.98 -18.50 -4.78
C LEU A 67 -3.03 -19.09 -3.36
N ALA A 68 -3.05 -18.22 -2.33
CA ALA A 68 -3.17 -18.65 -0.95
C ALA A 68 -4.54 -19.31 -0.67
N VAL A 69 -5.61 -18.77 -1.21
CA VAL A 69 -6.96 -19.34 -1.12
C VAL A 69 -7.04 -20.67 -1.87
N GLU A 70 -6.50 -20.76 -3.08
CA GLU A 70 -6.40 -22.01 -3.84
C GLU A 70 -5.64 -23.10 -3.05
N ARG A 71 -4.51 -22.75 -2.42
CA ARG A 71 -3.72 -23.64 -1.55
C ARG A 71 -4.51 -24.12 -0.34
N LEU A 72 -5.25 -23.25 0.33
CA LEU A 72 -6.09 -23.62 1.48
C LEU A 72 -7.17 -24.64 1.08
N ARG A 73 -7.76 -24.48 -0.08
CA ARG A 73 -8.80 -25.40 -0.58
C ARG A 73 -8.29 -26.81 -0.85
N THR A 74 -7.00 -26.98 -1.18
CA THR A 74 -6.41 -28.33 -1.31
C THR A 74 -6.43 -29.11 0.00
N THR A 75 -6.58 -28.42 1.13
CA THR A 75 -6.73 -29.01 2.47
C THR A 75 -8.16 -28.93 3.00
N HIS A 76 -9.15 -28.77 2.13
CA HIS A 76 -10.59 -28.67 2.46
C HIS A 76 -10.95 -27.47 3.37
N TYR A 77 -10.10 -26.45 3.44
CA TYR A 77 -10.44 -25.20 4.16
C TYR A 77 -11.27 -24.30 3.23
N ASP A 78 -12.48 -23.90 3.70
CA ASP A 78 -13.36 -23.01 2.93
C ASP A 78 -12.84 -21.58 2.96
N ALA A 79 -11.96 -21.26 2.03
CA ALA A 79 -11.37 -19.93 1.88
C ALA A 79 -11.83 -19.26 0.58
N ARG A 80 -11.95 -17.93 0.58
CA ARG A 80 -12.36 -17.11 -0.56
C ARG A 80 -11.53 -15.83 -0.66
N PHE A 81 -11.44 -15.33 -1.88
CA PHE A 81 -10.89 -14.01 -2.16
C PHE A 81 -11.91 -13.15 -2.88
N VAL A 82 -12.16 -11.95 -2.31
CA VAL A 82 -13.05 -10.93 -2.86
C VAL A 82 -12.20 -9.74 -3.32
N ALA A 83 -12.17 -9.50 -4.61
CA ALA A 83 -11.58 -8.31 -5.21
C ALA A 83 -12.62 -7.20 -5.29
N VAL A 84 -12.28 -6.01 -4.80
CA VAL A 84 -13.22 -4.88 -4.75
C VAL A 84 -12.69 -3.74 -5.60
N ARG A 85 -13.44 -3.33 -6.61
CA ARG A 85 -13.20 -2.05 -7.29
C ARG A 85 -13.88 -0.93 -6.49
N LEU A 86 -13.15 0.17 -6.28
CA LEU A 86 -13.55 1.27 -5.42
C LEU A 86 -13.43 2.61 -6.18
N PRO A 87 -14.20 2.77 -7.30
CA PRO A 87 -14.13 3.99 -8.08
C PRO A 87 -14.65 5.20 -7.30
N TYR A 88 -14.08 6.36 -7.58
CA TYR A 88 -14.67 7.65 -7.26
C TYR A 88 -15.40 8.17 -8.52
N GLY A 89 -16.63 7.73 -8.70
CA GLY A 89 -17.38 7.96 -9.92
C GLY A 89 -16.75 7.23 -11.13
N LYS A 90 -16.67 7.93 -12.27
CA LYS A 90 -16.10 7.37 -13.50
C LYS A 90 -14.56 7.44 -13.46
N GLN A 91 -13.88 6.29 -13.45
CA GLN A 91 -12.42 6.22 -13.44
C GLN A 91 -11.84 6.20 -14.85
N ARG A 92 -10.67 6.85 -15.03
CA ARG A 92 -9.93 6.89 -16.29
C ARG A 92 -9.17 5.59 -16.58
N ASP A 93 -8.75 4.88 -15.54
CA ASP A 93 -7.94 3.65 -15.57
C ASP A 93 -8.79 2.37 -15.40
N GLU A 94 -10.08 2.45 -15.73
CA GLU A 94 -11.00 1.30 -15.63
C GLU A 94 -10.53 0.08 -16.43
N ALA A 95 -9.93 0.27 -17.60
CA ALA A 95 -9.42 -0.81 -18.43
C ALA A 95 -8.32 -1.60 -17.74
N ASP A 96 -7.40 -0.92 -17.05
CA ASP A 96 -6.29 -1.54 -16.32
C ASP A 96 -6.81 -2.34 -15.12
N ALA A 97 -7.80 -1.80 -14.40
CA ALA A 97 -8.43 -2.50 -13.29
C ALA A 97 -9.14 -3.78 -13.75
N LEU A 98 -9.83 -3.74 -14.90
CA LEU A 98 -10.46 -4.93 -15.49
C LEU A 98 -9.44 -5.96 -15.98
N GLU A 99 -8.31 -5.53 -16.52
CA GLU A 99 -7.23 -6.43 -16.91
C GLU A 99 -6.58 -7.08 -15.69
N ALA A 100 -6.33 -6.31 -14.62
CA ALA A 100 -5.85 -6.83 -13.35
C ALA A 100 -6.81 -7.90 -12.77
N LEU A 101 -8.11 -7.66 -12.77
CA LEU A 101 -9.10 -8.65 -12.30
C LEU A 101 -9.08 -9.95 -13.13
N ARG A 102 -8.91 -9.85 -14.45
CA ARG A 102 -8.78 -11.03 -15.32
C ARG A 102 -7.53 -11.85 -15.00
N PHE A 103 -6.42 -11.19 -14.68
CA PHE A 103 -5.18 -11.84 -14.28
C PHE A 103 -5.27 -12.44 -12.88
N ILE A 104 -5.83 -11.75 -11.92
CA ILE A 104 -5.95 -12.14 -10.51
C ILE A 104 -6.86 -13.38 -10.38
N ARG A 105 -7.98 -13.42 -11.09
CA ARG A 105 -9.00 -14.49 -11.05
C ARG A 105 -9.60 -14.68 -9.66
N ALA A 106 -9.97 -13.58 -9.00
CA ALA A 106 -10.64 -13.63 -7.69
C ALA A 106 -11.95 -14.42 -7.76
N ASP A 107 -12.36 -15.01 -6.64
CA ASP A 107 -13.61 -15.78 -6.56
C ASP A 107 -14.85 -14.91 -6.70
N GLU A 108 -14.78 -13.68 -6.22
CA GLU A 108 -15.84 -12.68 -6.29
C GLU A 108 -15.25 -11.32 -6.66
N ASN A 109 -15.93 -10.60 -7.55
CA ASN A 109 -15.57 -9.23 -7.93
C ASN A 109 -16.73 -8.31 -7.58
N LEU A 110 -16.47 -7.32 -6.72
CA LEU A 110 -17.42 -6.29 -6.34
C LEU A 110 -17.01 -4.92 -6.90
N THR A 111 -18.00 -4.05 -7.10
CA THR A 111 -17.75 -2.64 -7.41
C THR A 111 -18.57 -1.79 -6.46
N ILE A 112 -17.91 -0.91 -5.72
CA ILE A 112 -18.53 0.01 -4.75
C ILE A 112 -18.06 1.42 -5.08
N ASP A 113 -18.97 2.27 -5.56
CA ASP A 113 -18.67 3.68 -5.81
C ASP A 113 -18.56 4.42 -4.48
N ILE A 114 -17.36 4.96 -4.21
CA ILE A 114 -17.09 5.71 -2.98
C ILE A 114 -17.43 7.20 -3.10
N LYS A 115 -17.78 7.69 -4.30
CA LYS A 115 -18.00 9.11 -4.55
C LYS A 115 -19.09 9.72 -3.66
N PRO A 116 -20.29 9.13 -3.54
CA PRO A 116 -21.35 9.71 -2.73
C PRO A 116 -20.93 9.92 -1.26
N ALA A 117 -20.23 8.92 -0.68
CA ALA A 117 -19.79 8.98 0.71
C ALA A 117 -18.64 9.99 0.92
N ALA A 118 -17.70 10.04 -0.02
CA ALA A 118 -16.57 10.97 0.05
C ALA A 118 -17.04 12.43 -0.11
N ASP A 119 -17.94 12.70 -1.04
CA ASP A 119 -18.49 14.05 -1.28
C ASP A 119 -19.35 14.51 -0.09
N ALA A 120 -20.20 13.64 0.44
CA ALA A 120 -21.02 13.94 1.61
C ALA A 120 -20.18 14.28 2.85
N MET A 121 -19.04 13.61 3.04
CA MET A 121 -18.11 13.94 4.13
C MET A 121 -17.49 15.31 3.93
N LEU A 122 -17.00 15.63 2.73
CA LEU A 122 -16.42 16.94 2.44
C LEU A 122 -17.46 18.07 2.61
N GLU A 123 -18.67 17.88 2.11
CA GLU A 123 -19.77 18.83 2.29
C GLU A 123 -20.11 19.05 3.78
N SER A 124 -20.07 17.98 4.58
CA SER A 124 -20.30 18.07 6.03
C SER A 124 -19.22 18.88 6.73
N LEU A 125 -17.95 18.77 6.31
CA LEU A 125 -16.86 19.60 6.81
C LEU A 125 -17.08 21.08 6.44
N ASP A 126 -17.43 21.38 5.20
CA ASP A 126 -17.72 22.74 4.75
C ASP A 126 -18.89 23.35 5.60
N LYS A 127 -19.95 22.60 5.83
CA LYS A 127 -21.10 23.03 6.65
C LYS A 127 -20.76 23.21 8.15
N SER A 128 -19.78 22.48 8.65
CA SER A 128 -19.35 22.60 10.05
C SER A 128 -18.45 23.80 10.34
N GLY A 129 -18.06 24.56 9.30
CA GLY A 129 -17.18 25.72 9.42
C GLY A 129 -15.69 25.38 9.43
N VAL A 130 -15.31 24.16 9.06
CA VAL A 130 -13.89 23.81 8.84
C VAL A 130 -13.37 24.62 7.66
N SER A 131 -12.32 25.41 7.89
CA SER A 131 -11.68 26.20 6.86
C SER A 131 -10.39 25.54 6.36
N PHE A 132 -10.14 25.66 5.07
CA PHE A 132 -8.91 25.21 4.43
C PHE A 132 -8.06 26.45 4.08
N LYS A 133 -6.75 26.32 4.16
CA LYS A 133 -5.80 27.39 3.83
C LYS A 133 -5.97 27.89 2.38
N ASP A 134 -6.17 26.93 1.46
CA ASP A 134 -6.33 27.15 0.03
C ASP A 134 -7.01 25.94 -0.61
N GLU A 135 -7.29 26.04 -1.91
CA GLU A 135 -7.93 24.97 -2.68
C GLU A 135 -7.05 23.72 -2.78
N SER A 136 -5.74 23.86 -2.78
CA SER A 136 -4.79 22.72 -2.80
C SER A 136 -4.88 21.89 -1.52
N GLN A 137 -4.94 22.56 -0.37
CA GLN A 137 -5.15 21.84 0.91
C GLN A 137 -6.52 21.16 0.96
N ARG A 138 -7.55 21.81 0.45
CA ARG A 138 -8.89 21.23 0.37
C ARG A 138 -8.90 19.97 -0.48
N ASP A 139 -8.27 20.01 -1.66
CA ASP A 139 -8.15 18.86 -2.56
C ASP A 139 -7.34 17.71 -1.93
N PHE A 140 -6.21 18.02 -1.29
CA PHE A 140 -5.43 17.04 -0.54
C PHE A 140 -6.23 16.36 0.58
N VAL A 141 -7.01 17.12 1.36
CA VAL A 141 -7.87 16.56 2.41
C VAL A 141 -8.96 15.69 1.79
N HIS A 142 -9.56 16.14 0.68
CA HIS A 142 -10.54 15.35 -0.06
C HIS A 142 -9.92 14.03 -0.57
N GLY A 143 -8.70 14.05 -1.09
CA GLY A 143 -7.95 12.85 -1.47
C GLY A 143 -7.80 11.86 -0.30
N ASN A 144 -7.45 12.35 0.88
CA ASN A 144 -7.38 11.53 2.09
C ASN A 144 -8.76 10.98 2.53
N ILE A 145 -9.84 11.73 2.33
CA ILE A 145 -11.21 11.24 2.57
C ILE A 145 -11.51 10.08 1.61
N LYS A 146 -11.21 10.21 0.31
CA LYS A 146 -11.40 9.13 -0.68
C LYS A 146 -10.64 7.86 -0.29
N ALA A 147 -9.37 7.97 0.11
CA ALA A 147 -8.58 6.82 0.56
C ALA A 147 -9.21 6.13 1.78
N ARG A 148 -9.71 6.90 2.75
CA ARG A 148 -10.40 6.35 3.93
C ARG A 148 -11.76 5.74 3.60
N GLN A 149 -12.51 6.29 2.66
CA GLN A 149 -13.77 5.68 2.20
C GLN A 149 -13.52 4.33 1.50
N ARG A 150 -12.42 4.19 0.76
CA ARG A 150 -11.99 2.90 0.21
C ARG A 150 -11.68 1.88 1.31
N MET A 151 -10.99 2.30 2.37
CA MET A 151 -10.73 1.45 3.53
C MET A 151 -12.03 1.03 4.22
N ILE A 152 -12.95 1.96 4.50
CA ILE A 152 -14.25 1.66 5.11
C ILE A 152 -15.01 0.62 4.28
N ALA A 153 -15.07 0.78 2.97
CA ALA A 153 -15.76 -0.17 2.09
C ALA A 153 -15.13 -1.57 2.15
N GLN A 154 -13.79 -1.68 2.15
CA GLN A 154 -13.11 -2.97 2.27
C GLN A 154 -13.39 -3.65 3.61
N TYR A 155 -13.31 -2.92 4.72
CA TYR A 155 -13.61 -3.45 6.05
C TYR A 155 -15.08 -3.82 6.21
N ALA A 156 -16.01 -3.09 5.58
CA ALA A 156 -17.43 -3.44 5.57
C ALA A 156 -17.68 -4.77 4.85
N VAL A 157 -17.03 -4.99 3.69
CA VAL A 157 -17.08 -6.27 2.97
C VAL A 157 -16.44 -7.38 3.80
N ALA A 158 -15.28 -7.14 4.39
CA ALA A 158 -14.57 -8.12 5.23
C ALA A 158 -15.42 -8.52 6.45
N GLY A 159 -16.03 -7.58 7.15
CA GLY A 159 -16.92 -7.85 8.27
C GLY A 159 -18.15 -8.68 7.89
N ALA A 160 -18.73 -8.41 6.71
CA ALA A 160 -19.88 -9.17 6.20
C ALA A 160 -19.52 -10.60 5.74
N ARG A 161 -18.23 -10.90 5.52
CA ARG A 161 -17.73 -12.16 4.93
C ARG A 161 -16.84 -12.97 5.88
N SER A 162 -16.78 -12.66 7.17
CA SER A 162 -15.82 -13.24 8.14
C SER A 162 -14.40 -13.19 7.60
N GLY A 163 -13.99 -12.01 7.17
CA GLY A 163 -12.77 -11.80 6.43
C GLY A 163 -11.85 -10.73 7.02
N VAL A 164 -10.73 -10.53 6.36
CA VAL A 164 -9.70 -9.54 6.65
C VAL A 164 -9.31 -8.77 5.41
N VAL A 165 -8.81 -7.56 5.62
CA VAL A 165 -8.38 -6.66 4.55
C VAL A 165 -6.89 -6.84 4.28
N ILE A 166 -6.55 -7.00 3.00
CA ILE A 166 -5.18 -6.98 2.51
C ILE A 166 -4.81 -5.53 2.15
N GLY A 167 -3.66 -5.07 2.62
CA GLY A 167 -3.02 -3.85 2.15
C GLY A 167 -1.89 -4.13 1.17
N THR A 168 -1.53 -3.13 0.40
CA THR A 168 -0.53 -3.23 -0.67
C THR A 168 0.76 -2.49 -0.36
N ASP A 169 0.89 -1.93 0.85
CA ASP A 169 2.08 -1.17 1.25
C ASP A 169 3.34 -2.04 1.17
N HIS A 170 4.37 -1.50 0.56
CA HIS A 170 5.67 -2.14 0.38
C HIS A 170 6.79 -1.22 0.90
N ALA A 171 8.02 -1.73 1.03
CA ALA A 171 9.10 -1.01 1.70
C ALA A 171 9.39 0.39 1.09
N ALA A 172 9.28 0.56 -0.23
CA ALA A 172 9.54 1.85 -0.87
C ALA A 172 8.44 2.88 -0.56
N GLU A 173 7.17 2.50 -0.50
CA GLU A 173 6.08 3.38 -0.05
C GLU A 173 6.17 3.64 1.46
N SER A 174 6.46 2.61 2.24
CA SER A 174 6.57 2.71 3.69
C SER A 174 7.68 3.66 4.13
N VAL A 175 8.89 3.57 3.54
CA VAL A 175 10.00 4.46 3.90
C VAL A 175 9.70 5.93 3.57
N MET A 176 8.99 6.17 2.47
CA MET A 176 8.55 7.51 2.05
C MET A 176 7.28 7.97 2.79
N GLY A 177 6.55 7.04 3.43
CA GLY A 177 5.25 7.31 4.04
C GLY A 177 4.19 7.76 3.03
N PHE A 178 4.27 7.23 1.82
CA PHE A 178 3.39 7.60 0.71
C PHE A 178 2.09 6.79 0.72
N PHE A 179 1.38 6.94 1.77
CA PHE A 179 0.04 6.38 1.96
C PHE A 179 -0.77 7.26 2.92
N THR A 180 -2.07 7.13 2.87
CA THR A 180 -2.95 7.77 3.84
C THR A 180 -3.07 6.90 5.08
N LYS A 181 -2.59 7.39 6.24
CA LYS A 181 -2.76 6.70 7.51
C LYS A 181 -4.25 6.42 7.76
N PHE A 182 -4.59 5.15 8.02
CA PHE A 182 -5.98 4.68 8.15
C PHE A 182 -6.83 4.90 6.88
N GLY A 183 -6.18 4.96 5.71
CA GLY A 183 -6.80 4.88 4.40
C GLY A 183 -6.30 3.62 3.72
N ASP A 184 -5.53 3.77 2.64
CA ASP A 184 -4.79 2.67 2.00
C ASP A 184 -3.76 2.00 2.91
N GLY A 185 -3.20 2.73 3.90
CA GLY A 185 -2.39 2.16 4.98
C GLY A 185 -3.18 1.40 6.06
N GLY A 186 -4.51 1.38 6.00
CA GLY A 186 -5.37 0.62 6.93
C GLY A 186 -5.66 -0.78 6.41
N ALA A 187 -4.98 -1.78 6.96
CA ALA A 187 -5.11 -3.19 6.57
C ALA A 187 -4.76 -4.13 7.73
N ASP A 188 -5.19 -5.38 7.63
CA ASP A 188 -4.89 -6.43 8.60
C ASP A 188 -3.59 -7.18 8.26
N VAL A 189 -3.29 -7.33 6.96
CA VAL A 189 -2.11 -8.04 6.47
C VAL A 189 -1.47 -7.32 5.28
N LEU A 190 -0.14 -7.32 5.22
CA LEU A 190 0.66 -6.65 4.19
C LEU A 190 1.58 -7.65 3.47
N PRO A 191 1.08 -8.38 2.46
CA PRO A 191 1.88 -9.40 1.78
C PRO A 191 3.05 -8.83 0.97
N LEU A 192 3.08 -7.54 0.67
CA LEU A 192 4.19 -6.91 -0.04
C LEU A 192 5.22 -6.26 0.88
N ALA A 193 5.02 -6.27 2.20
CA ALA A 193 5.98 -5.71 3.15
C ALA A 193 7.39 -6.31 2.94
N GLY A 194 8.41 -5.46 3.07
CA GLY A 194 9.81 -5.85 2.87
C GLY A 194 10.28 -5.92 1.40
N LEU A 195 9.42 -5.60 0.44
CA LEU A 195 9.80 -5.53 -0.98
C LEU A 195 10.08 -4.08 -1.39
N SER A 196 11.14 -3.89 -2.18
CA SER A 196 11.32 -2.68 -2.98
C SER A 196 10.34 -2.68 -4.17
N LYS A 197 10.13 -1.54 -4.82
CA LYS A 197 9.22 -1.44 -5.99
C LYS A 197 9.64 -2.38 -7.12
N ARG A 198 10.95 -2.44 -7.42
CA ARG A 198 11.47 -3.36 -8.45
C ARG A 198 11.22 -4.83 -8.08
N ARG A 199 11.26 -5.18 -6.81
CA ARG A 199 10.95 -6.55 -6.36
C ARG A 199 9.47 -6.89 -6.48
N VAL A 200 8.58 -5.94 -6.23
CA VAL A 200 7.14 -6.11 -6.51
C VAL A 200 6.91 -6.36 -8.00
N ARG A 201 7.55 -5.58 -8.88
CA ARG A 201 7.51 -5.80 -10.34
C ARG A 201 8.05 -7.18 -10.73
N ALA A 202 9.15 -7.60 -10.11
CA ALA A 202 9.72 -8.93 -10.35
C ALA A 202 8.77 -10.06 -9.93
N LEU A 203 8.06 -9.92 -8.80
CA LEU A 203 7.01 -10.86 -8.42
C LEU A 203 5.87 -10.87 -9.44
N ALA A 204 5.37 -9.70 -9.85
CA ALA A 204 4.31 -9.59 -10.86
C ALA A 204 4.67 -10.33 -12.15
N HIS A 205 5.88 -10.09 -12.67
CA HIS A 205 6.40 -10.75 -13.86
C HIS A 205 6.52 -12.28 -13.67
N THR A 206 7.07 -12.73 -12.54
CA THR A 206 7.21 -14.18 -12.25
C THR A 206 5.85 -14.87 -12.10
N LEU A 207 4.83 -14.15 -11.62
CA LEU A 207 3.44 -14.61 -11.53
C LEU A 207 2.75 -14.64 -12.90
N GLY A 208 3.35 -14.09 -13.94
CA GLY A 208 2.80 -14.02 -15.30
C GLY A 208 1.86 -12.85 -15.54
N ALA A 209 2.00 -11.76 -14.80
CA ALA A 209 1.23 -10.54 -15.05
C ALA A 209 1.55 -9.96 -16.44
N PRO A 210 0.55 -9.43 -17.15
CA PRO A 210 0.78 -8.68 -18.39
C PRO A 210 1.78 -7.55 -18.19
N ASP A 211 2.68 -7.35 -19.15
CA ASP A 211 3.72 -6.31 -19.10
C ASP A 211 3.12 -4.91 -18.87
N ALA A 212 1.96 -4.63 -19.47
CA ALA A 212 1.25 -3.37 -19.29
C ALA A 212 0.90 -3.07 -17.82
N LEU A 213 0.57 -4.11 -17.03
CA LEU A 213 0.29 -3.98 -15.60
C LEU A 213 1.57 -3.94 -14.76
N ALA A 214 2.56 -4.77 -15.10
CA ALA A 214 3.82 -4.85 -14.36
C ALA A 214 4.66 -3.56 -14.46
N HIS A 215 4.57 -2.86 -15.59
CA HIS A 215 5.32 -1.63 -15.88
C HIS A 215 4.46 -0.36 -15.88
N LYS A 216 3.19 -0.45 -15.48
CA LYS A 216 2.33 0.74 -15.32
C LYS A 216 3.02 1.76 -14.41
N VAL A 217 3.04 3.02 -14.84
CA VAL A 217 3.58 4.13 -14.05
C VAL A 217 2.74 4.25 -12.77
N PRO A 218 3.36 4.21 -11.59
CA PRO A 218 2.64 4.39 -10.33
C PRO A 218 2.06 5.80 -10.23
N THR A 219 0.76 5.88 -10.01
CA THR A 219 0.04 7.16 -9.88
C THR A 219 -0.95 7.08 -8.74
N ALA A 220 -1.02 8.15 -7.93
CA ALA A 220 -2.07 8.32 -6.95
C ALA A 220 -3.22 9.13 -7.58
N ASP A 221 -4.37 8.49 -7.84
CA ASP A 221 -5.58 9.17 -8.33
C ASP A 221 -6.45 9.63 -7.14
N LEU A 222 -5.89 10.49 -6.30
CA LEU A 222 -6.57 11.03 -5.12
C LEU A 222 -6.94 12.50 -5.29
N GLU A 223 -6.04 13.31 -5.87
CA GLU A 223 -6.21 14.75 -6.02
C GLU A 223 -6.85 15.10 -7.36
N MET A 224 -7.84 16.01 -7.35
CA MET A 224 -8.56 16.45 -8.56
C MET A 224 -7.80 17.53 -9.32
N LEU A 225 -7.02 18.36 -8.62
CA LEU A 225 -6.22 19.43 -9.24
C LEU A 225 -5.02 18.87 -10.00
N ARG A 226 -4.55 17.68 -9.66
CA ARG A 226 -3.40 17.00 -10.28
C ARG A 226 -3.70 15.51 -10.51
N PRO A 227 -4.67 15.18 -11.37
CA PRO A 227 -5.08 13.80 -11.59
C PRO A 227 -3.94 12.98 -12.20
N LEU A 228 -3.80 11.73 -11.77
CA LEU A 228 -2.80 10.77 -12.26
C LEU A 228 -1.35 11.27 -12.16
N ARG A 229 -1.06 12.12 -11.16
CA ARG A 229 0.30 12.57 -10.92
C ARG A 229 1.18 11.36 -10.60
N PRO A 230 2.34 11.20 -11.28
CA PRO A 230 3.30 10.16 -10.92
C PRO A 230 3.79 10.32 -9.47
N ASP A 231 3.91 9.23 -8.75
CA ASP A 231 4.40 9.24 -7.36
C ASP A 231 5.80 9.86 -7.27
N GLU A 232 6.66 9.58 -8.27
CA GLU A 232 8.03 10.10 -8.36
C GLU A 232 8.08 11.64 -8.42
N ASP A 233 7.05 12.28 -9.00
CA ASP A 233 6.94 13.75 -8.98
C ASP A 233 6.63 14.30 -7.59
N ALA A 234 6.03 13.51 -6.72
CA ALA A 234 5.79 13.90 -5.34
C ALA A 234 7.04 13.75 -4.47
N TYR A 235 7.90 12.79 -4.80
CA TYR A 235 9.15 12.54 -4.08
C TYR A 235 10.30 13.45 -4.54
N GLY A 236 10.31 13.81 -5.83
CA GLY A 236 11.43 14.46 -6.48
C GLY A 236 12.62 13.53 -6.77
N ILE A 237 12.45 12.23 -6.57
CA ILE A 237 13.42 11.18 -6.88
C ILE A 237 12.71 9.94 -7.45
N PRO A 238 13.36 9.17 -8.36
CA PRO A 238 12.76 7.97 -8.92
C PRO A 238 12.71 6.80 -7.92
N TYR A 239 11.76 5.89 -8.12
CA TYR A 239 11.68 4.65 -7.33
C TYR A 239 12.97 3.83 -7.36
N ASP A 240 13.69 3.82 -8.48
CA ASP A 240 14.97 3.10 -8.57
C ASP A 240 16.01 3.61 -7.57
N ALA A 241 16.03 4.91 -7.29
CA ALA A 241 16.92 5.48 -6.28
C ALA A 241 16.48 5.13 -4.85
N ILE A 242 15.17 5.11 -4.59
CA ILE A 242 14.60 4.65 -3.30
C ILE A 242 14.92 3.15 -3.10
N ASP A 243 14.76 2.35 -4.13
CA ASP A 243 15.05 0.92 -4.11
C ASP A 243 16.55 0.66 -3.88
N ASP A 244 17.44 1.42 -4.50
CA ASP A 244 18.89 1.30 -4.28
C ASP A 244 19.26 1.65 -2.83
N PHE A 245 18.63 2.69 -2.25
CA PHE A 245 18.80 3.01 -0.83
C PHE A 245 18.36 1.83 0.04
N LEU A 246 17.19 1.27 -0.19
CA LEU A 246 16.62 0.17 0.60
C LEU A 246 17.40 -1.14 0.44
N GLU A 247 17.98 -1.39 -0.72
CA GLU A 247 18.78 -2.58 -1.02
C GLU A 247 20.26 -2.44 -0.58
N GLY A 248 20.59 -1.34 0.11
CA GLY A 248 21.94 -1.12 0.66
C GLY A 248 22.99 -0.74 -0.38
N LYS A 249 22.59 -0.33 -1.58
CA LYS A 249 23.50 0.13 -2.63
C LYS A 249 23.93 1.58 -2.35
N PRO A 250 25.09 1.99 -2.92
CA PRO A 250 25.50 3.39 -2.86
C PRO A 250 24.46 4.31 -3.53
N VAL A 251 24.13 5.41 -2.87
CA VAL A 251 23.25 6.46 -3.39
C VAL A 251 23.90 7.83 -3.21
N SER A 252 23.50 8.83 -3.99
CA SER A 252 23.96 10.20 -3.83
C SER A 252 23.48 10.80 -2.50
N ASP A 253 24.17 11.84 -2.01
CA ASP A 253 23.75 12.56 -0.81
C ASP A 253 22.34 13.15 -0.96
N THR A 254 22.01 13.69 -2.14
CA THR A 254 20.67 14.20 -2.45
C THR A 254 19.57 13.13 -2.26
N VAL A 255 19.76 11.93 -2.79
CA VAL A 255 18.81 10.83 -2.62
C VAL A 255 18.68 10.44 -1.15
N ARG A 256 19.82 10.33 -0.45
CA ARG A 256 19.83 10.00 0.97
C ARG A 256 19.06 11.02 1.80
N ASP A 257 19.32 12.30 1.56
CA ASP A 257 18.68 13.39 2.32
C ASP A 257 17.17 13.43 2.09
N VAL A 258 16.72 13.25 0.85
CA VAL A 258 15.29 13.15 0.53
C VAL A 258 14.63 11.97 1.24
N VAL A 259 15.23 10.77 1.14
CA VAL A 259 14.68 9.58 1.83
C VAL A 259 14.62 9.80 3.35
N LEU A 260 15.69 10.35 3.95
CA LEU A 260 15.73 10.62 5.38
C LEU A 260 14.69 11.68 5.81
N GLN A 261 14.48 12.71 5.00
CA GLN A 261 13.46 13.72 5.26
C GLN A 261 12.07 13.09 5.31
N PHE A 262 11.68 12.34 4.30
CA PHE A 262 10.38 11.66 4.25
C PHE A 262 10.24 10.62 5.38
N TYR A 263 11.26 9.79 5.58
CA TYR A 263 11.27 8.79 6.65
C TYR A 263 11.00 9.40 8.03
N ASN A 264 11.67 10.49 8.37
CA ASN A 264 11.48 11.16 9.66
C ASN A 264 10.11 11.84 9.75
N ALA A 265 9.72 12.63 8.73
CA ALA A 265 8.45 13.36 8.72
C ALA A 265 7.22 12.45 8.79
N THR A 266 7.33 11.23 8.26
CA THR A 266 6.20 10.29 8.17
C THR A 266 6.24 9.16 9.21
N ARG A 267 7.13 9.23 10.20
CA ARG A 267 7.29 8.20 11.25
C ARG A 267 5.95 7.81 11.89
N HIS A 268 5.11 8.80 12.18
CA HIS A 268 3.80 8.60 12.80
C HIS A 268 2.86 7.73 11.94
N LYS A 269 3.08 7.64 10.62
CA LYS A 269 2.23 6.83 9.73
C LYS A 269 2.53 5.33 9.86
N ARG A 270 3.79 4.97 10.17
CA ARG A 270 4.24 3.59 10.35
C ARG A 270 4.05 3.06 11.78
N ALA A 271 3.70 3.93 12.71
CA ALA A 271 3.51 3.58 14.11
C ALA A 271 2.03 3.34 14.44
N LEU A 272 1.78 2.43 15.39
CA LEU A 272 0.51 2.37 16.10
C LEU A 272 0.26 3.69 16.85
N PRO A 273 -0.97 3.97 17.31
CA PRO A 273 -1.21 5.13 18.17
C PRO A 273 -0.24 5.15 19.34
N TYR A 274 0.43 6.29 19.55
CA TYR A 274 1.33 6.45 20.67
C TYR A 274 0.54 6.50 21.97
N THR A 275 1.06 5.83 22.99
CA THR A 275 0.55 5.87 24.36
C THR A 275 1.51 6.60 25.28
N PRO A 276 1.10 7.02 26.50
CA PRO A 276 2.02 7.58 27.49
C PRO A 276 3.19 6.66 27.88
N PHE A 277 3.04 5.37 27.62
CA PHE A 277 4.08 4.36 27.94
C PHE A 277 5.10 4.19 26.82
N ASP A 278 4.73 4.56 25.57
CA ASP A 278 5.60 4.46 24.40
C ASP A 278 6.39 5.74 24.15
N TRP A 279 5.93 6.86 24.73
CA TRP A 279 6.55 8.16 24.55
C TRP A 279 7.76 8.31 25.45
N GLN A 280 8.92 7.97 24.96
CA GLN A 280 10.17 8.45 25.51
C GLN A 280 10.52 9.75 24.79
N ALA A 281 10.67 10.84 25.53
CA ALA A 281 11.21 12.06 24.97
C ALA A 281 12.52 11.71 24.25
N SER A 282 12.61 12.05 22.97
CA SER A 282 13.87 11.84 22.24
C SER A 282 14.97 12.55 23.00
N PRO A 283 16.11 11.93 23.30
CA PRO A 283 17.20 12.61 24.00
C PRO A 283 17.70 13.86 23.28
N ASP A 284 17.36 14.03 22.02
CA ASP A 284 17.86 15.05 21.10
C ASP A 284 16.85 16.19 20.83
N GLY A 285 15.71 16.27 21.54
CA GLY A 285 14.82 17.44 21.52
C GLY A 285 14.30 17.87 20.14
N GLN A 286 14.19 16.96 19.18
CA GLN A 286 13.69 17.24 17.81
C GLN A 286 12.53 16.32 17.44
#